data_201968a950f231658853bc799535dfa6
#
_entry.id   201968a950f231658853bc799535dfa6
#
_cell.length_a   1.000
_cell.length_b   1.000
_cell.length_c   1.000
_cell.angle_alpha   90.00
_cell.angle_beta   90.00
_cell.angle_gamma   90.00
#
_symmetry.space_group_name_H-M   'P 1'
#
loop_
_entity.id
_entity.type
_entity.pdbx_description
1 polymer ?
#
loop_
_entity_poly.entity_id
_entity_poly.type
_entity_poly.pdbx_seq_one_letter_code
_entity_poly.pdbx_strand_id
1 'polypeptide(L)'
;MVRPVFDRRAVLFAAAAAVTAANSLRAATADRPKELVVGYQKFSVLLVAKARKLLEKRCEPSGVTVKWVEFPFGPPLLEALGAGAIDYGYTGDAPPVFAQAAHGRLVYAAAIPAKAYGQGVIVPRRSAIERVADLKGKKIGVAKASSAHNLLISTLESADLTWDDVSPVYLAPADAAAAFTRGAIDAWSIWDPFLAIAELNADARQLEIAADAAAQNSFFLANADFAARHPALVGDVTDEIARAAEWAAAHRGEVAALYAEASGVPLAAQRKSVDRAEFAVASLDDAIIARQQRVADRFLRLGLIPARVDIRDIVWKRRPAG
;
A
#
# COMPACT_ATOMS: atom_id res chain seq x y z
N MET A 1 -27.34 -68.73 19.58
CA MET A 1 -26.19 -67.78 19.60
C MET A 1 -25.76 -67.48 18.17
N VAL A 2 -26.15 -66.36 17.64
CA VAL A 2 -25.79 -65.94 16.26
C VAL A 2 -24.54 -65.03 16.36
N ARG A 3 -23.43 -65.44 15.74
CA ARG A 3 -22.20 -64.63 15.67
C ARG A 3 -22.37 -63.62 14.54
N PRO A 4 -22.05 -62.29 14.76
CA PRO A 4 -22.08 -61.33 13.70
C PRO A 4 -20.93 -61.63 12.72
N VAL A 5 -21.25 -61.78 11.45
CA VAL A 5 -20.29 -61.88 10.35
C VAL A 5 -19.90 -60.45 9.99
N PHE A 6 -18.70 -60.00 10.38
CA PHE A 6 -18.15 -58.74 9.93
C PHE A 6 -17.74 -58.84 8.45
N ASP A 7 -18.38 -58.10 7.62
CA ASP A 7 -18.04 -57.99 6.19
C ASP A 7 -16.66 -57.33 6.01
N ARG A 8 -15.67 -58.15 5.61
CA ARG A 8 -14.28 -57.71 5.38
C ARG A 8 -14.17 -56.55 4.36
N ARG A 9 -15.15 -56.41 3.46
CA ARG A 9 -15.20 -55.30 2.47
C ARG A 9 -15.56 -53.98 3.12
N ALA A 10 -16.48 -53.97 4.10
CA ALA A 10 -16.86 -52.78 4.84
C ALA A 10 -15.71 -52.21 5.69
N VAL A 11 -14.87 -53.08 6.27
CA VAL A 11 -13.70 -52.68 7.06
C VAL A 11 -12.60 -52.08 6.16
N LEU A 12 -12.41 -52.61 4.95
CA LEU A 12 -11.42 -52.07 4.00
C LEU A 12 -11.83 -50.70 3.43
N PHE A 13 -13.13 -50.48 3.18
CA PHE A 13 -13.61 -49.14 2.75
C PHE A 13 -13.53 -48.09 3.86
N ALA A 14 -13.79 -48.45 5.11
CA ALA A 14 -13.66 -47.56 6.25
C ALA A 14 -12.18 -47.19 6.51
N ALA A 15 -11.25 -48.14 6.35
CA ALA A 15 -9.83 -47.87 6.51
C ALA A 15 -9.26 -47.00 5.36
N ALA A 16 -9.72 -47.18 4.12
CA ALA A 16 -9.33 -46.34 2.98
C ALA A 16 -9.84 -44.88 3.12
N ALA A 17 -11.07 -44.70 3.59
CA ALA A 17 -11.64 -43.36 3.85
C ALA A 17 -10.94 -42.64 5.00
N ALA A 18 -10.52 -43.34 6.06
CA ALA A 18 -9.76 -42.77 7.16
C ALA A 18 -8.35 -42.38 6.77
N VAL A 19 -7.68 -43.12 5.89
CA VAL A 19 -6.34 -42.80 5.37
C VAL A 19 -6.37 -41.59 4.42
N THR A 20 -7.41 -41.47 3.57
CA THR A 20 -7.60 -40.31 2.70
C THR A 20 -7.92 -39.03 3.49
N ALA A 21 -8.76 -39.12 4.53
CA ALA A 21 -9.07 -38.01 5.41
C ALA A 21 -7.83 -37.56 6.23
N ALA A 22 -7.04 -38.50 6.75
CA ALA A 22 -5.80 -38.22 7.47
C ALA A 22 -4.71 -37.57 6.57
N ASN A 23 -4.63 -38.03 5.31
CA ASN A 23 -3.71 -37.43 4.33
C ASN A 23 -4.18 -36.04 3.89
N SER A 24 -5.47 -35.79 3.76
CA SER A 24 -6.01 -34.46 3.47
C SER A 24 -5.80 -33.49 4.63
N LEU A 25 -5.97 -33.93 5.89
CA LEU A 25 -5.62 -33.10 7.06
C LEU A 25 -4.10 -32.84 7.17
N ARG A 26 -3.28 -33.84 6.87
CA ARG A 26 -1.81 -33.69 6.87
C ARG A 26 -1.31 -32.78 5.76
N ALA A 27 -1.92 -32.83 4.57
CA ALA A 27 -1.62 -31.90 3.48
C ALA A 27 -2.02 -30.46 3.83
N ALA A 28 -3.16 -30.26 4.52
CA ALA A 28 -3.61 -28.94 4.97
C ALA A 28 -2.74 -28.36 6.09
N THR A 29 -2.03 -29.16 6.88
CA THR A 29 -1.11 -28.72 7.94
C THR A 29 0.35 -28.57 7.46
N ALA A 30 0.72 -29.15 6.31
CA ALA A 30 2.11 -29.19 5.83
C ALA A 30 2.55 -27.93 5.06
N ASP A 31 1.63 -27.00 4.76
CA ASP A 31 1.93 -25.85 3.86
C ASP A 31 1.71 -24.47 4.51
N ARG A 32 1.73 -24.39 5.84
CA ARG A 32 1.66 -23.10 6.53
C ARG A 32 3.07 -22.59 6.84
N PRO A 33 3.34 -21.29 6.57
CA PRO A 33 4.64 -20.73 6.94
C PRO A 33 4.77 -20.67 8.47
N LYS A 34 5.98 -20.75 8.98
CA LYS A 34 6.24 -20.55 10.41
C LYS A 34 6.09 -19.08 10.81
N GLU A 35 6.36 -18.19 9.88
CA GLU A 35 6.36 -16.75 10.08
C GLU A 35 5.63 -16.04 8.93
N LEU A 36 4.91 -14.97 9.26
CA LEU A 36 4.35 -13.99 8.34
C LEU A 36 5.06 -12.66 8.60
N VAL A 37 5.79 -12.15 7.62
CA VAL A 37 6.52 -10.88 7.74
C VAL A 37 5.75 -9.76 7.03
N VAL A 38 5.28 -8.76 7.80
CA VAL A 38 4.46 -7.66 7.30
C VAL A 38 5.25 -6.36 7.33
N GLY A 39 5.44 -5.75 6.16
CA GLY A 39 5.99 -4.41 6.03
C GLY A 39 4.93 -3.34 6.28
N TYR A 40 5.22 -2.37 7.14
CA TYR A 40 4.29 -1.29 7.45
C TYR A 40 4.95 0.09 7.48
N GLN A 41 4.12 1.11 7.37
CA GLN A 41 4.49 2.52 7.55
C GLN A 41 3.66 3.09 8.71
N LYS A 42 4.24 4.04 9.47
CA LYS A 42 3.62 4.62 10.69
C LYS A 42 2.30 5.36 10.45
N PHE A 43 1.89 5.52 9.19
CA PHE A 43 0.71 6.30 8.79
C PHE A 43 -0.25 5.47 7.93
N SER A 44 -0.28 4.17 8.14
CA SER A 44 -1.13 3.25 7.36
C SER A 44 -2.04 2.45 8.28
N VAL A 45 -3.11 1.92 7.70
CA VAL A 45 -4.03 1.01 8.40
C VAL A 45 -3.32 -0.23 8.95
N LEU A 46 -2.16 -0.60 8.40
CA LEU A 46 -1.32 -1.69 8.92
C LEU A 46 -0.82 -1.40 10.33
N LEU A 47 -0.53 -0.14 10.69
CA LEU A 47 -0.20 0.21 12.06
C LEU A 47 -1.41 0.01 13.00
N VAL A 48 -2.62 0.27 12.53
CA VAL A 48 -3.85 -0.01 13.31
C VAL A 48 -4.00 -1.51 13.54
N ALA A 49 -3.82 -2.33 12.49
CA ALA A 49 -3.87 -3.79 12.60
C ALA A 49 -2.83 -4.33 13.59
N LYS A 50 -1.59 -3.79 13.55
CA LYS A 50 -0.48 -4.11 14.46
C LYS A 50 -0.83 -3.75 15.91
N ALA A 51 -1.25 -2.52 16.17
CA ALA A 51 -1.58 -2.04 17.51
C ALA A 51 -2.71 -2.85 18.16
N ARG A 52 -3.67 -3.29 17.38
CA ARG A 52 -4.81 -4.12 17.82
C ARG A 52 -4.51 -5.62 17.85
N LYS A 53 -3.31 -6.02 17.40
CA LYS A 53 -2.85 -7.42 17.28
C LYS A 53 -3.82 -8.29 16.48
N LEU A 54 -4.35 -7.77 15.37
CA LEU A 54 -5.37 -8.47 14.60
C LEU A 54 -4.77 -9.66 13.86
N LEU A 55 -3.61 -9.50 13.24
CA LEU A 55 -2.93 -10.57 12.52
C LEU A 55 -2.38 -11.62 13.48
N GLU A 56 -1.84 -11.22 14.62
CA GLU A 56 -1.36 -12.15 15.65
C GLU A 56 -2.50 -13.06 16.13
N LYS A 57 -3.65 -12.48 16.51
CA LYS A 57 -4.83 -13.23 16.94
C LYS A 57 -5.38 -14.17 15.85
N ARG A 58 -5.33 -13.73 14.58
CA ARG A 58 -5.78 -14.56 13.44
C ARG A 58 -4.82 -15.71 13.19
N CYS A 59 -3.52 -15.50 13.35
CA CYS A 59 -2.47 -16.46 13.05
C CYS A 59 -2.20 -17.45 14.21
N GLU A 60 -2.46 -17.07 15.46
CA GLU A 60 -2.19 -17.86 16.67
C GLU A 60 -2.74 -19.32 16.59
N PRO A 61 -4.02 -19.57 16.20
CA PRO A 61 -4.55 -20.94 16.13
C PRO A 61 -3.82 -21.83 15.11
N SER A 62 -3.11 -21.23 14.17
CA SER A 62 -2.36 -21.94 13.14
C SER A 62 -0.86 -22.03 13.42
N GLY A 63 -0.39 -21.48 14.54
CA GLY A 63 1.02 -21.50 14.94
C GLY A 63 1.92 -20.62 14.06
N VAL A 64 1.35 -19.66 13.32
CA VAL A 64 2.12 -18.71 12.49
C VAL A 64 2.47 -17.48 13.33
N THR A 65 3.76 -17.18 13.46
CA THR A 65 4.23 -15.97 14.13
C THR A 65 4.18 -14.77 13.20
N VAL A 66 3.67 -13.63 13.66
CA VAL A 66 3.63 -12.38 12.89
C VAL A 66 4.80 -11.49 13.27
N LYS A 67 5.57 -11.06 12.26
CA LYS A 67 6.68 -10.12 12.40
C LYS A 67 6.40 -8.85 11.62
N TRP A 68 6.61 -7.71 12.25
CA TRP A 68 6.41 -6.40 11.65
C TRP A 68 7.74 -5.72 11.34
N VAL A 69 7.88 -5.22 10.12
CA VAL A 69 9.07 -4.48 9.66
C VAL A 69 8.64 -3.09 9.23
N GLU A 70 9.24 -2.07 9.84
CA GLU A 70 8.92 -0.67 9.55
C GLU A 70 9.69 -0.17 8.34
N PHE A 71 8.99 0.59 7.48
CA PHE A 71 9.57 1.28 6.32
C PHE A 71 9.19 2.75 6.33
N PRO A 72 10.08 3.65 5.89
CA PRO A 72 9.81 5.08 5.89
C PRO A 72 8.77 5.50 4.84
N PHE A 73 8.70 4.81 3.69
CA PHE A 73 7.77 5.05 2.58
C PHE A 73 7.76 3.88 1.58
N GLY A 74 6.98 3.99 0.48
CA GLY A 74 6.67 2.87 -0.41
C GLY A 74 7.83 2.21 -1.14
N PRO A 75 8.72 2.92 -1.88
CA PRO A 75 9.78 2.31 -2.66
C PRO A 75 10.64 1.30 -1.90
N PRO A 76 11.27 1.61 -0.73
CA PRO A 76 12.06 0.62 0.00
C PRO A 76 11.23 -0.56 0.53
N LEU A 77 9.94 -0.36 0.83
CA LEU A 77 9.06 -1.46 1.19
C LEU A 77 8.87 -2.42 0.01
N LEU A 78 8.68 -1.90 -1.21
CA LEU A 78 8.50 -2.73 -2.40
C LEU A 78 9.77 -3.44 -2.84
N GLU A 79 10.95 -2.86 -2.61
CA GLU A 79 12.23 -3.55 -2.79
C GLU A 79 12.32 -4.77 -1.87
N ALA A 80 12.00 -4.60 -0.59
CA ALA A 80 11.98 -5.70 0.38
C ALA A 80 10.92 -6.76 0.03
N LEU A 81 9.73 -6.35 -0.42
CA LEU A 81 8.67 -7.27 -0.86
C LEU A 81 9.09 -8.07 -2.09
N GLY A 82 9.64 -7.41 -3.11
CA GLY A 82 10.11 -8.02 -4.34
C GLY A 82 11.27 -9.00 -4.12
N ALA A 83 12.12 -8.73 -3.14
CA ALA A 83 13.21 -9.60 -2.70
C ALA A 83 12.76 -10.76 -1.80
N GLY A 84 11.50 -10.78 -1.35
CA GLY A 84 10.98 -11.80 -0.43
C GLY A 84 11.43 -11.63 1.03
N ALA A 85 11.91 -10.43 1.40
CA ALA A 85 12.26 -10.11 2.79
C ALA A 85 11.03 -9.79 3.65
N ILE A 86 9.91 -9.43 3.02
CA ILE A 86 8.59 -9.33 3.62
C ILE A 86 7.56 -10.03 2.73
N ASP A 87 6.47 -10.50 3.31
CA ASP A 87 5.43 -11.26 2.63
C ASP A 87 4.23 -10.41 2.20
N TYR A 88 3.96 -9.34 2.94
CA TYR A 88 2.81 -8.47 2.73
C TYR A 88 3.15 -7.02 3.09
N GLY A 89 2.53 -6.05 2.41
CA GLY A 89 2.76 -4.64 2.68
C GLY A 89 1.76 -3.71 2.00
N TYR A 90 1.93 -2.40 2.22
CA TYR A 90 1.06 -1.35 1.73
C TYR A 90 1.87 -0.21 1.12
N THR A 91 1.37 0.36 0.01
CA THR A 91 1.97 1.55 -0.60
C THR A 91 0.97 2.30 -1.49
N GLY A 92 1.34 3.48 -1.98
CA GLY A 92 0.59 4.20 -3.00
C GLY A 92 0.70 3.55 -4.39
N ASP A 93 0.27 4.27 -5.40
CA ASP A 93 0.09 3.76 -6.78
C ASP A 93 1.39 3.56 -7.57
N ALA A 94 2.34 4.48 -7.48
CA ALA A 94 3.55 4.42 -8.32
C ALA A 94 4.54 3.31 -7.93
N PRO A 95 4.87 3.06 -6.64
CA PRO A 95 5.88 2.08 -6.29
C PRO A 95 5.67 0.68 -6.88
N PRO A 96 4.42 0.11 -6.93
CA PRO A 96 4.21 -1.20 -7.54
C PRO A 96 4.49 -1.25 -9.03
N VAL A 97 4.25 -0.15 -9.75
CA VAL A 97 4.55 -0.04 -11.19
C VAL A 97 6.05 -0.15 -11.43
N PHE A 98 6.86 0.57 -10.63
CA PHE A 98 8.32 0.48 -10.72
C PHE A 98 8.82 -0.90 -10.34
N ALA A 99 8.28 -1.51 -9.29
CA ALA A 99 8.66 -2.84 -8.86
C ALA A 99 8.31 -3.90 -9.93
N GLN A 100 7.12 -3.82 -10.55
CA GLN A 100 6.72 -4.71 -11.64
C GLN A 100 7.63 -4.53 -12.86
N ALA A 101 7.94 -3.28 -13.25
CA ALA A 101 8.83 -2.99 -14.37
C ALA A 101 10.28 -3.46 -14.14
N ALA A 102 10.69 -3.58 -12.89
CA ALA A 102 11.96 -4.18 -12.46
C ALA A 102 11.88 -5.69 -12.23
N HIS A 103 10.81 -6.36 -12.69
CA HIS A 103 10.56 -7.79 -12.50
C HIS A 103 10.49 -8.23 -11.02
N GLY A 104 10.09 -7.32 -10.13
CA GLY A 104 9.85 -7.63 -8.72
C GLY A 104 8.74 -8.66 -8.56
N ARG A 105 8.92 -9.58 -7.61
CA ARG A 105 7.99 -10.70 -7.36
C ARG A 105 6.86 -10.26 -6.43
N LEU A 106 5.83 -9.63 -6.98
CA LEU A 106 4.70 -9.10 -6.22
C LEU A 106 3.36 -9.35 -6.92
N VAL A 107 2.29 -9.30 -6.14
CA VAL A 107 0.92 -9.30 -6.63
C VAL A 107 0.10 -8.24 -5.89
N TYR A 108 -0.88 -7.64 -6.57
CA TYR A 108 -1.87 -6.76 -5.95
C TYR A 108 -2.92 -7.61 -5.23
N ALA A 109 -2.95 -7.54 -3.89
CA ALA A 109 -3.89 -8.30 -3.06
C ALA A 109 -5.22 -7.57 -2.84
N ALA A 110 -5.16 -6.26 -2.58
CA ALA A 110 -6.33 -5.39 -2.42
C ALA A 110 -5.95 -3.93 -2.68
N ALA A 111 -6.95 -3.06 -2.74
CA ALA A 111 -6.78 -1.63 -2.97
C ALA A 111 -7.53 -0.79 -1.93
N ILE A 112 -7.04 0.42 -1.71
CA ILE A 112 -7.84 1.54 -1.21
C ILE A 112 -8.24 2.37 -2.44
N PRO A 113 -9.53 2.52 -2.73
CA PRO A 113 -10.02 3.28 -3.88
C PRO A 113 -9.54 4.73 -3.87
N ALA A 114 -9.39 5.31 -5.06
CA ALA A 114 -8.84 6.63 -5.24
C ALA A 114 -9.65 7.72 -4.54
N LYS A 115 -8.95 8.57 -3.79
CA LYS A 115 -9.45 9.86 -3.30
C LYS A 115 -8.46 10.98 -3.64
N ALA A 116 -8.98 12.20 -3.79
CA ALA A 116 -8.20 13.39 -4.13
C ALA A 116 -7.63 14.12 -2.89
N TYR A 117 -7.61 13.46 -1.73
CA TYR A 117 -7.19 14.08 -0.47
C TYR A 117 -5.98 13.37 0.13
N GLY A 118 -5.28 14.07 1.03
CA GLY A 118 -4.15 13.51 1.76
C GLY A 118 -2.83 13.57 1.00
N GLN A 119 -2.79 14.25 -0.15
CA GLN A 119 -1.58 14.57 -0.91
C GLN A 119 -1.76 15.86 -1.70
N GLY A 120 -0.67 16.53 -2.06
CA GLY A 120 -0.73 17.80 -2.75
C GLY A 120 0.63 18.28 -3.23
N VAL A 121 0.61 19.32 -4.05
CA VAL A 121 1.78 20.13 -4.38
C VAL A 121 1.68 21.40 -3.57
N ILE A 122 2.66 21.65 -2.71
CA ILE A 122 2.70 22.80 -1.82
C ILE A 122 3.80 23.78 -2.22
N VAL A 123 3.56 25.04 -1.92
CA VAL A 123 4.50 26.14 -2.08
C VAL A 123 4.53 26.97 -0.79
N PRO A 124 5.60 27.75 -0.52
CA PRO A 124 5.60 28.71 0.57
C PRO A 124 4.38 29.65 0.45
N ARG A 125 3.75 30.00 1.57
CA ARG A 125 2.52 30.82 1.58
C ARG A 125 2.67 32.13 0.83
N ARG A 126 3.86 32.74 0.90
CA ARG A 126 4.20 34.01 0.23
C ARG A 126 4.84 33.83 -1.16
N SER A 127 4.84 32.60 -1.69
CA SER A 127 5.38 32.33 -3.03
C SER A 127 4.55 33.05 -4.09
N ALA A 128 5.22 33.53 -5.14
CA ALA A 128 4.59 34.04 -6.35
C ALA A 128 3.97 32.95 -7.25
N ILE A 129 4.20 31.68 -6.93
CA ILE A 129 3.60 30.53 -7.65
C ILE A 129 2.14 30.42 -7.17
N GLU A 130 1.18 30.89 -7.93
CA GLU A 130 -0.24 30.90 -7.53
C GLU A 130 -1.02 29.72 -8.09
N ARG A 131 -0.63 29.21 -9.24
CA ARG A 131 -1.27 28.11 -9.97
C ARG A 131 -0.25 27.13 -10.51
N VAL A 132 -0.71 25.95 -10.95
CA VAL A 132 0.15 24.88 -11.48
C VAL A 132 1.01 25.35 -12.65
N ALA A 133 0.48 26.20 -13.54
CA ALA A 133 1.23 26.73 -14.67
C ALA A 133 2.50 27.52 -14.26
N ASP A 134 2.52 28.11 -13.06
CA ASP A 134 3.65 28.87 -12.55
C ASP A 134 4.81 27.98 -12.06
N LEU A 135 4.62 26.65 -12.07
CA LEU A 135 5.67 25.66 -11.75
C LEU A 135 6.72 25.56 -12.86
N LYS A 136 6.48 26.12 -14.05
CA LYS A 136 7.45 26.11 -15.14
C LYS A 136 8.79 26.70 -14.72
N GLY A 137 9.89 25.95 -14.95
CA GLY A 137 11.25 26.32 -14.57
C GLY A 137 11.56 26.20 -13.07
N LYS A 138 10.63 25.74 -12.23
CA LYS A 138 10.80 25.67 -10.77
C LYS A 138 11.46 24.37 -10.32
N LYS A 139 12.17 24.46 -9.18
CA LYS A 139 12.74 23.31 -8.48
C LYS A 139 11.66 22.68 -7.60
N ILE A 140 11.30 21.43 -7.88
CA ILE A 140 10.21 20.75 -7.16
C ILE A 140 10.76 19.52 -6.43
N GLY A 141 10.67 19.53 -5.11
CA GLY A 141 11.02 18.36 -4.29
C GLY A 141 10.01 17.23 -4.47
N VAL A 142 10.50 16.02 -4.67
CA VAL A 142 9.66 14.84 -4.83
C VAL A 142 10.43 13.57 -4.49
N ALA A 143 9.78 12.59 -3.85
CA ALA A 143 10.37 11.27 -3.65
C ALA A 143 10.24 10.45 -4.95
N LYS A 144 11.38 10.02 -5.52
CA LYS A 144 11.42 9.24 -6.77
C LYS A 144 10.60 7.96 -6.63
N ALA A 145 9.85 7.60 -7.67
CA ALA A 145 9.03 6.39 -7.75
C ALA A 145 7.92 6.27 -6.67
N SER A 146 7.61 7.35 -5.95
CA SER A 146 6.52 7.40 -4.97
C SER A 146 5.20 7.87 -5.59
N SER A 147 4.10 7.79 -4.82
CA SER A 147 2.81 8.36 -5.23
C SER A 147 2.89 9.88 -5.47
N ALA A 148 3.73 10.61 -4.72
CA ALA A 148 3.97 12.03 -4.97
C ALA A 148 4.63 12.28 -6.33
N HIS A 149 5.43 11.34 -6.85
CA HIS A 149 6.00 11.43 -8.19
C HIS A 149 4.90 11.34 -9.24
N ASN A 150 3.96 10.38 -9.14
CA ASN A 150 2.81 10.31 -10.01
C ASN A 150 1.91 11.55 -9.87
N LEU A 151 1.66 12.02 -8.63
CA LEU A 151 0.89 13.23 -8.39
C LEU A 151 1.48 14.44 -9.12
N LEU A 152 2.79 14.66 -8.98
CA LEU A 152 3.43 15.78 -9.64
C LEU A 152 3.26 15.71 -11.16
N ILE A 153 3.52 14.55 -11.77
CA ILE A 153 3.36 14.38 -13.21
C ILE A 153 1.92 14.63 -13.65
N SER A 154 0.93 14.04 -12.97
CA SER A 154 -0.48 14.24 -13.32
C SER A 154 -0.95 15.68 -13.10
N THR A 155 -0.37 16.37 -12.11
CA THR A 155 -0.61 17.79 -11.86
C THR A 155 -0.06 18.65 -13.01
N LEU A 156 1.15 18.40 -13.46
CA LEU A 156 1.75 19.10 -14.59
C LEU A 156 0.94 18.87 -15.88
N GLU A 157 0.61 17.61 -16.19
CA GLU A 157 -0.23 17.25 -17.34
C GLU A 157 -1.58 17.99 -17.35
N SER A 158 -2.20 18.20 -16.17
CA SER A 158 -3.48 18.91 -16.06
C SER A 158 -3.40 20.42 -16.36
N ALA A 159 -2.19 20.95 -16.46
CA ALA A 159 -1.92 22.35 -16.80
C ALA A 159 -1.11 22.49 -18.11
N ASP A 160 -1.13 21.47 -18.97
CA ASP A 160 -0.40 21.40 -20.23
C ASP A 160 1.12 21.59 -20.07
N LEU A 161 1.66 21.24 -18.89
CA LEU A 161 3.10 21.21 -18.64
C LEU A 161 3.63 19.79 -18.80
N THR A 162 4.87 19.68 -19.23
CA THR A 162 5.62 18.43 -19.35
C THR A 162 6.59 18.25 -18.16
N TRP A 163 7.14 17.05 -18.03
CA TRP A 163 8.18 16.78 -17.05
C TRP A 163 9.44 17.64 -17.25
N ASP A 164 9.76 17.95 -18.50
CA ASP A 164 10.92 18.76 -18.88
C ASP A 164 10.72 20.26 -18.61
N ASP A 165 9.50 20.72 -18.36
CA ASP A 165 9.21 22.10 -18.00
C ASP A 165 9.59 22.45 -16.54
N VAL A 166 9.95 21.46 -15.71
CA VAL A 166 10.31 21.64 -14.30
C VAL A 166 11.67 21.05 -13.98
N SER A 167 12.21 21.39 -12.81
CA SER A 167 13.47 20.82 -12.31
C SER A 167 13.18 19.93 -11.08
N PRO A 168 12.90 18.61 -11.26
CA PRO A 168 12.63 17.74 -10.14
C PRO A 168 13.88 17.52 -9.28
N VAL A 169 13.73 17.66 -7.97
CA VAL A 169 14.77 17.40 -6.98
C VAL A 169 14.37 16.16 -6.19
N TYR A 170 15.05 15.05 -6.46
CA TYR A 170 14.73 13.77 -5.82
C TYR A 170 15.25 13.71 -4.39
N LEU A 171 14.34 13.76 -3.44
CA LEU A 171 14.61 13.76 -2.00
C LEU A 171 13.66 12.81 -1.26
N ALA A 172 14.16 12.15 -0.22
CA ALA A 172 13.28 11.49 0.74
C ALA A 172 12.41 12.53 1.47
N PRO A 173 11.22 12.17 1.99
CA PRO A 173 10.29 13.14 2.58
C PRO A 173 10.90 14.05 3.65
N ALA A 174 11.73 13.51 4.56
CA ALA A 174 12.37 14.28 5.62
C ALA A 174 13.38 15.30 5.06
N ASP A 175 14.18 14.91 4.05
CA ASP A 175 15.14 15.77 3.39
C ASP A 175 14.44 16.86 2.57
N ALA A 176 13.33 16.49 1.90
CA ALA A 176 12.50 17.44 1.16
C ALA A 176 11.85 18.49 2.10
N ALA A 177 11.38 18.08 3.28
CA ALA A 177 10.87 19.00 4.31
C ALA A 177 11.94 20.03 4.72
N ALA A 178 13.16 19.57 4.98
CA ALA A 178 14.29 20.45 5.31
C ALA A 178 14.68 21.37 4.13
N ALA A 179 14.68 20.85 2.89
CA ALA A 179 14.97 21.64 1.69
C ALA A 179 13.90 22.71 1.44
N PHE A 180 12.62 22.36 1.62
CA PHE A 180 11.49 23.27 1.48
C PHE A 180 11.55 24.43 2.50
N THR A 181 11.78 24.11 3.77
CA THR A 181 11.88 25.10 4.85
C THR A 181 13.04 26.08 4.62
N ARG A 182 14.15 25.62 4.02
CA ARG A 182 15.32 26.49 3.70
C ARG A 182 15.19 27.23 2.37
N GLY A 183 14.10 27.04 1.61
CA GLY A 183 13.92 27.63 0.28
C GLY A 183 14.87 27.07 -0.79
N ALA A 184 15.39 25.85 -0.60
CA ALA A 184 16.24 25.17 -1.58
C ALA A 184 15.44 24.55 -2.74
N ILE A 185 14.13 24.36 -2.54
CA ILE A 185 13.15 23.98 -3.54
C ILE A 185 11.98 24.97 -3.52
N ASP A 186 11.39 25.24 -4.68
CA ASP A 186 10.32 26.23 -4.85
C ASP A 186 8.95 25.65 -4.51
N ALA A 187 8.76 24.34 -4.72
CA ALA A 187 7.55 23.59 -4.45
C ALA A 187 7.89 22.18 -3.97
N TRP A 188 6.92 21.51 -3.37
CA TRP A 188 7.08 20.15 -2.88
C TRP A 188 5.82 19.31 -3.14
N SER A 189 5.97 18.21 -3.88
CA SER A 189 4.93 17.21 -4.05
C SER A 189 5.03 16.17 -2.95
N ILE A 190 3.97 16.03 -2.13
CA ILE A 190 4.02 15.24 -0.89
C ILE A 190 2.64 14.74 -0.45
N TRP A 191 2.64 13.80 0.48
CA TRP A 191 1.47 13.21 1.12
C TRP A 191 1.47 13.44 2.64
N ASP A 192 0.32 13.17 3.27
CA ASP A 192 0.14 13.24 4.72
C ASP A 192 0.98 12.14 5.46
N PRO A 193 1.51 12.43 6.64
CA PRO A 193 1.30 13.64 7.44
C PRO A 193 2.23 14.81 7.10
N PHE A 194 3.20 14.64 6.20
CA PHE A 194 4.13 15.71 5.82
C PHE A 194 3.40 16.92 5.24
N LEU A 195 2.34 16.69 4.45
CA LEU A 195 1.47 17.74 3.96
C LEU A 195 0.84 18.52 5.11
N ALA A 196 0.21 17.84 6.06
CA ALA A 196 -0.42 18.49 7.22
C ALA A 196 0.60 19.23 8.10
N ILE A 197 1.81 18.68 8.27
CA ILE A 197 2.90 19.34 9.00
C ILE A 197 3.31 20.63 8.30
N ALA A 198 3.49 20.60 6.99
CA ALA A 198 3.90 21.76 6.22
C ALA A 198 2.84 22.88 6.24
N GLU A 199 1.55 22.52 6.15
CA GLU A 199 0.45 23.46 6.27
C GLU A 199 0.36 24.12 7.65
N LEU A 200 0.68 23.37 8.72
CA LEU A 200 0.59 23.87 10.09
C LEU A 200 1.84 24.65 10.53
N ASN A 201 3.04 24.20 10.13
CA ASN A 201 4.29 24.65 10.72
C ASN A 201 5.25 25.33 9.75
N ALA A 202 5.13 25.08 8.44
CA ALA A 202 6.09 25.57 7.44
C ALA A 202 5.58 26.76 6.63
N ASP A 203 4.49 27.41 7.08
CA ASP A 203 3.85 28.53 6.36
C ASP A 203 3.63 28.21 4.87
N ALA A 204 3.12 27.00 4.60
CA ALA A 204 2.86 26.49 3.27
C ALA A 204 1.38 26.61 2.88
N ARG A 205 1.13 26.63 1.58
CA ARG A 205 -0.21 26.46 1.00
C ARG A 205 -0.18 25.44 -0.12
N GLN A 206 -1.29 24.73 -0.33
CA GLN A 206 -1.46 23.85 -1.47
C GLN A 206 -1.78 24.68 -2.73
N LEU A 207 -1.30 24.23 -3.88
CA LEU A 207 -1.82 24.63 -5.17
C LEU A 207 -3.15 23.92 -5.41
N GLU A 208 -4.07 24.58 -6.09
CA GLU A 208 -5.29 23.96 -6.56
C GLU A 208 -4.95 22.99 -7.70
N ILE A 209 -5.37 21.72 -7.56
CA ILE A 209 -5.11 20.64 -8.50
C ILE A 209 -6.45 20.05 -8.92
N ALA A 210 -6.60 19.77 -10.22
CA ALA A 210 -7.78 19.08 -10.73
C ALA A 210 -8.03 17.75 -9.98
N ALA A 211 -9.27 17.52 -9.56
CA ALA A 211 -9.61 16.39 -8.69
C ALA A 211 -9.20 15.03 -9.29
N ASP A 212 -9.30 14.83 -10.60
CA ASP A 212 -8.89 13.58 -11.26
C ASP A 212 -7.36 13.42 -11.29
N ALA A 213 -6.61 14.52 -11.41
CA ALA A 213 -5.14 14.51 -11.33
C ALA A 213 -4.66 14.17 -9.91
N ALA A 214 -5.39 14.63 -8.89
CA ALA A 214 -5.07 14.37 -7.49
C ALA A 214 -5.56 13.00 -7.00
N ALA A 215 -6.53 12.36 -7.68
CA ALA A 215 -7.13 11.11 -7.24
C ALA A 215 -6.22 9.91 -7.52
N GLN A 216 -5.74 9.25 -6.48
CA GLN A 216 -4.82 8.11 -6.57
C GLN A 216 -5.29 6.93 -5.70
N ASN A 217 -5.16 5.71 -6.24
CA ASN A 217 -5.35 4.49 -5.47
C ASN A 217 -4.15 4.25 -4.54
N SER A 218 -4.37 3.44 -3.51
CA SER A 218 -3.29 2.80 -2.78
C SER A 218 -3.51 1.29 -2.76
N PHE A 219 -2.45 0.52 -2.51
CA PHE A 219 -2.53 -0.92 -2.68
C PHE A 219 -1.93 -1.68 -1.50
N PHE A 220 -2.57 -2.79 -1.18
CA PHE A 220 -2.00 -3.87 -0.40
C PHE A 220 -1.41 -4.89 -1.37
N LEU A 221 -0.17 -5.28 -1.11
CA LEU A 221 0.58 -6.17 -1.99
C LEU A 221 1.13 -7.35 -1.19
N ALA A 222 1.23 -8.49 -1.87
CA ALA A 222 1.89 -9.66 -1.33
C ALA A 222 3.08 -10.06 -2.21
N ASN A 223 4.10 -10.68 -1.61
CA ASN A 223 5.13 -11.35 -2.39
C ASN A 223 4.49 -12.46 -3.23
N ALA A 224 4.84 -12.57 -4.51
CA ALA A 224 4.20 -13.50 -5.45
C ALA A 224 4.37 -14.96 -5.05
N ASP A 225 5.55 -15.35 -4.55
CA ASP A 225 5.82 -16.72 -4.13
C ASP A 225 5.07 -17.07 -2.85
N PHE A 226 5.01 -16.12 -1.91
CA PHE A 226 4.23 -16.28 -0.71
C PHE A 226 2.74 -16.42 -1.04
N ALA A 227 2.20 -15.58 -1.91
CA ALA A 227 0.81 -15.63 -2.34
C ALA A 227 0.46 -16.93 -3.09
N ALA A 228 1.39 -17.46 -3.88
CA ALA A 228 1.21 -18.75 -4.56
C ALA A 228 1.20 -19.93 -3.60
N ARG A 229 2.10 -19.94 -2.61
CA ARG A 229 2.22 -21.02 -1.61
C ARG A 229 1.16 -20.95 -0.50
N HIS A 230 0.77 -19.74 -0.10
CA HIS A 230 -0.10 -19.51 1.08
C HIS A 230 -1.31 -18.61 0.75
N PRO A 231 -2.11 -18.93 -0.31
CA PRO A 231 -3.20 -18.06 -0.75
C PRO A 231 -4.29 -17.84 0.33
N ALA A 232 -4.56 -18.83 1.17
CA ALA A 232 -5.51 -18.70 2.28
C ALA A 232 -5.02 -17.63 3.29
N LEU A 233 -3.74 -17.63 3.62
CA LEU A 233 -3.17 -16.67 4.58
C LEU A 233 -3.17 -15.24 4.01
N VAL A 234 -2.91 -15.05 2.71
CA VAL A 234 -3.06 -13.74 2.05
C VAL A 234 -4.51 -13.23 2.17
N GLY A 235 -5.49 -14.12 1.98
CA GLY A 235 -6.90 -13.81 2.19
C GLY A 235 -7.20 -13.40 3.63
N ASP A 236 -6.73 -14.19 4.60
CA ASP A 236 -6.90 -13.93 6.04
C ASP A 236 -6.30 -12.58 6.44
N VAL A 237 -5.08 -12.28 5.98
CA VAL A 237 -4.41 -10.98 6.23
C VAL A 237 -5.23 -9.84 5.65
N THR A 238 -5.70 -9.96 4.41
CA THR A 238 -6.52 -8.94 3.75
C THR A 238 -7.83 -8.69 4.50
N ASP A 239 -8.49 -9.74 4.99
CA ASP A 239 -9.73 -9.63 5.77
C ASP A 239 -9.50 -8.90 7.11
N GLU A 240 -8.41 -9.23 7.82
CA GLU A 240 -8.10 -8.54 9.08
C GLU A 240 -7.72 -7.06 8.85
N ILE A 241 -7.07 -6.74 7.73
CA ILE A 241 -6.79 -5.35 7.37
C ILE A 241 -8.09 -4.61 7.02
N ALA A 242 -9.06 -5.27 6.36
CA ALA A 242 -10.38 -4.68 6.13
C ALA A 242 -11.09 -4.35 7.44
N ARG A 243 -11.06 -5.26 8.44
CA ARG A 243 -11.58 -4.99 9.80
C ARG A 243 -10.85 -3.85 10.49
N ALA A 244 -9.52 -3.76 10.33
CA ALA A 244 -8.75 -2.63 10.86
C ALA A 244 -9.19 -1.31 10.22
N ALA A 245 -9.46 -1.30 8.90
CA ALA A 245 -9.92 -0.14 8.16
C ALA A 245 -11.33 0.30 8.59
N GLU A 246 -12.26 -0.64 8.73
CA GLU A 246 -13.61 -0.37 9.24
C GLU A 246 -13.56 0.27 10.64
N TRP A 247 -12.76 -0.31 11.53
CA TRP A 247 -12.57 0.26 12.86
C TRP A 247 -11.96 1.66 12.78
N ALA A 248 -10.91 1.85 11.98
CA ALA A 248 -10.23 3.13 11.84
C ALA A 248 -11.15 4.23 11.29
N ALA A 249 -12.05 3.90 10.36
CA ALA A 249 -13.05 4.82 9.84
C ALA A 249 -13.98 5.35 10.93
N ALA A 250 -14.37 4.48 11.87
CA ALA A 250 -15.25 4.81 12.99
C ALA A 250 -14.52 5.49 14.17
N HIS A 251 -13.19 5.37 14.28
CA HIS A 251 -12.40 5.79 15.44
C HIS A 251 -11.25 6.74 15.07
N ARG A 252 -11.49 7.69 14.17
CA ARG A 252 -10.47 8.60 13.61
C ARG A 252 -9.63 9.32 14.68
N GLY A 253 -10.24 9.72 15.79
CA GLY A 253 -9.54 10.37 16.90
C GLY A 253 -8.51 9.45 17.57
N GLU A 254 -8.85 8.17 17.79
CA GLU A 254 -7.95 7.18 18.36
C GLU A 254 -6.83 6.81 17.36
N VAL A 255 -7.14 6.73 16.08
CA VAL A 255 -6.15 6.51 15.01
C VAL A 255 -5.16 7.68 14.96
N ALA A 256 -5.61 8.92 15.04
CA ALA A 256 -4.74 10.08 15.07
C ALA A 256 -3.81 10.08 16.30
N ALA A 257 -4.31 9.68 17.48
CA ALA A 257 -3.51 9.54 18.69
C ALA A 257 -2.47 8.42 18.53
N LEU A 258 -2.86 7.25 18.03
CA LEU A 258 -1.97 6.13 17.73
C LEU A 258 -0.84 6.54 16.76
N TYR A 259 -1.17 7.25 15.68
CA TYR A 259 -0.17 7.69 14.72
C TYR A 259 0.76 8.75 15.30
N ALA A 260 0.25 9.66 16.16
CA ALA A 260 1.06 10.65 16.85
C ALA A 260 2.06 9.98 17.81
N GLU A 261 1.61 9.02 18.61
CA GLU A 261 2.45 8.26 19.53
C GLU A 261 3.55 7.47 18.79
N ALA A 262 3.18 6.73 17.75
CA ALA A 262 4.11 5.89 17.01
C ALA A 262 5.15 6.68 16.21
N SER A 263 4.82 7.90 15.76
CA SER A 263 5.66 8.68 14.85
C SER A 263 6.36 9.87 15.49
N GLY A 264 5.87 10.37 16.62
CA GLY A 264 6.30 11.64 17.22
C GLY A 264 5.77 12.88 16.48
N VAL A 265 4.92 12.70 15.45
CA VAL A 265 4.28 13.82 14.74
C VAL A 265 3.21 14.45 15.62
N PRO A 266 3.11 15.79 15.73
CA PRO A 266 2.12 16.46 16.56
C PRO A 266 0.69 15.99 16.26
N LEU A 267 -0.12 15.76 17.32
CA LEU A 267 -1.48 15.26 17.23
C LEU A 267 -2.36 16.11 16.30
N ALA A 268 -2.17 17.43 16.26
CA ALA A 268 -2.90 18.33 15.37
C ALA A 268 -2.68 17.99 13.88
N ALA A 269 -1.43 17.69 13.51
CA ALA A 269 -1.09 17.27 12.15
C ALA A 269 -1.66 15.87 11.85
N GLN A 270 -1.60 14.95 12.82
CA GLN A 270 -2.16 13.62 12.63
C GLN A 270 -3.69 13.64 12.52
N ARG A 271 -4.39 14.47 13.28
CA ARG A 271 -5.84 14.66 13.13
C ARG A 271 -6.19 15.12 11.72
N LYS A 272 -5.49 16.16 11.22
CA LYS A 272 -5.69 16.67 9.85
C LYS A 272 -5.41 15.61 8.79
N SER A 273 -4.36 14.82 8.96
CA SER A 273 -4.00 13.69 8.09
C SER A 273 -5.07 12.59 8.10
N VAL A 274 -5.51 12.17 9.29
CA VAL A 274 -6.51 11.11 9.46
C VAL A 274 -7.89 11.54 8.95
N ASP A 275 -8.26 12.83 9.10
CA ASP A 275 -9.51 13.35 8.56
C ASP A 275 -9.58 13.27 7.03
N ARG A 276 -8.44 13.37 6.35
CA ARG A 276 -8.30 13.21 4.89
C ARG A 276 -8.17 11.75 4.45
N ALA A 277 -7.75 10.86 5.36
CA ALA A 277 -7.45 9.48 5.03
C ALA A 277 -8.68 8.69 4.59
N GLU A 278 -8.51 7.81 3.62
CA GLU A 278 -9.48 6.77 3.27
C GLU A 278 -9.15 5.49 4.03
N PHE A 279 -10.13 5.00 4.76
CA PHE A 279 -10.08 3.72 5.45
C PHE A 279 -11.06 2.75 4.77
N ALA A 280 -10.65 2.21 3.62
CA ALA A 280 -11.41 1.21 2.89
C ALA A 280 -10.46 0.14 2.35
N VAL A 281 -10.96 -1.07 2.19
CA VAL A 281 -10.26 -2.16 1.51
C VAL A 281 -11.21 -2.78 0.50
N ALA A 282 -10.83 -2.75 -0.76
CA ALA A 282 -11.63 -3.24 -1.87
C ALA A 282 -10.83 -4.23 -2.73
N SER A 283 -11.52 -5.14 -3.38
CA SER A 283 -10.95 -5.93 -4.47
C SER A 283 -10.58 -5.02 -5.65
N LEU A 284 -9.59 -5.40 -6.44
CA LEU A 284 -9.23 -4.67 -7.64
C LEU A 284 -10.29 -4.94 -8.72
N ASP A 285 -11.20 -3.98 -8.91
CA ASP A 285 -12.14 -3.96 -10.01
C ASP A 285 -11.51 -3.36 -11.30
N ASP A 286 -12.25 -3.40 -12.39
CA ASP A 286 -11.77 -2.87 -13.66
C ASP A 286 -11.46 -1.38 -13.63
N ALA A 287 -12.16 -0.57 -12.82
CA ALA A 287 -11.93 0.85 -12.70
C ALA A 287 -10.61 1.14 -11.96
N ILE A 288 -10.34 0.42 -10.86
CA ILE A 288 -9.09 0.50 -10.10
C ILE A 288 -7.91 0.06 -10.99
N ILE A 289 -8.06 -1.08 -11.69
CA ILE A 289 -7.03 -1.62 -12.61
C ILE A 289 -6.76 -0.62 -13.74
N ALA A 290 -7.81 -0.07 -14.38
CA ALA A 290 -7.64 0.88 -15.46
C ALA A 290 -6.95 2.18 -14.99
N ARG A 291 -7.26 2.68 -13.79
CA ARG A 291 -6.56 3.84 -13.21
C ARG A 291 -5.09 3.51 -12.96
N GLN A 292 -4.78 2.35 -12.41
CA GLN A 292 -3.41 1.91 -12.16
C GLN A 292 -2.63 1.70 -13.47
N GLN A 293 -3.30 1.19 -14.52
CA GLN A 293 -2.68 1.06 -15.85
C GLN A 293 -2.31 2.42 -16.42
N ARG A 294 -3.17 3.45 -16.25
CA ARG A 294 -2.80 4.82 -16.68
C ARG A 294 -1.54 5.36 -15.99
N VAL A 295 -1.33 5.00 -14.71
CA VAL A 295 -0.08 5.34 -14.01
C VAL A 295 1.12 4.66 -14.68
N ALA A 296 1.02 3.36 -15.00
CA ALA A 296 2.07 2.63 -15.68
C ALA A 296 2.37 3.19 -17.08
N ASP A 297 1.33 3.47 -17.87
CA ASP A 297 1.45 4.02 -19.21
C ASP A 297 2.07 5.44 -19.19
N ARG A 298 1.77 6.24 -18.16
CA ARG A 298 2.39 7.55 -17.93
C ARG A 298 3.90 7.43 -17.70
N PHE A 299 4.32 6.56 -16.81
CA PHE A 299 5.75 6.36 -16.52
C PHE A 299 6.51 5.76 -17.73
N LEU A 300 5.87 4.89 -18.50
CA LEU A 300 6.46 4.37 -19.74
C LEU A 300 6.64 5.48 -20.79
N ARG A 301 5.62 6.31 -21.01
CA ARG A 301 5.66 7.44 -21.95
C ARG A 301 6.78 8.44 -21.63
N LEU A 302 7.07 8.62 -20.34
CA LEU A 302 8.15 9.50 -19.87
C LEU A 302 9.52 8.81 -19.81
N GLY A 303 9.62 7.53 -20.23
CA GLY A 303 10.88 6.77 -20.16
C GLY A 303 11.36 6.50 -18.73
N LEU A 304 10.47 6.60 -17.74
CA LEU A 304 10.80 6.40 -16.31
C LEU A 304 10.74 4.93 -15.90
N ILE A 305 10.10 4.08 -16.71
CA ILE A 305 10.20 2.62 -16.64
C ILE A 305 10.67 2.08 -17.99
N PRO A 306 11.46 0.98 -18.01
CA PRO A 306 12.13 0.51 -19.22
C PRO A 306 11.23 -0.22 -20.21
N ALA A 307 10.10 -0.77 -19.76
CA ALA A 307 9.20 -1.59 -20.55
C ALA A 307 7.75 -1.44 -20.08
N ARG A 308 6.83 -1.77 -20.99
CA ARG A 308 5.40 -1.83 -20.68
C ARG A 308 5.13 -2.92 -19.65
N VAL A 309 4.28 -2.62 -18.69
CA VAL A 309 3.71 -3.58 -17.75
C VAL A 309 2.20 -3.62 -17.91
N ASP A 310 1.60 -4.80 -17.75
CA ASP A 310 0.16 -4.96 -17.63
C ASP A 310 -0.18 -5.23 -16.16
N ILE A 311 -0.98 -4.34 -15.60
CA ILE A 311 -1.36 -4.42 -14.19
C ILE A 311 -2.19 -5.69 -13.91
N ARG A 312 -2.97 -6.17 -14.90
CA ARG A 312 -3.82 -7.37 -14.76
C ARG A 312 -3.01 -8.64 -14.53
N ASP A 313 -1.77 -8.71 -15.05
CA ASP A 313 -0.91 -9.90 -14.97
C ASP A 313 -0.57 -10.28 -13.53
N ILE A 314 -0.56 -9.30 -12.62
CA ILE A 314 -0.17 -9.51 -11.23
C ILE A 314 -1.29 -9.20 -10.23
N VAL A 315 -2.55 -9.19 -10.67
CA VAL A 315 -3.70 -9.11 -9.75
C VAL A 315 -3.93 -10.47 -9.11
N TRP A 316 -3.79 -10.52 -7.80
CA TRP A 316 -4.08 -11.73 -7.03
C TRP A 316 -5.58 -12.04 -7.04
N LYS A 317 -5.92 -13.29 -7.35
CA LYS A 317 -7.30 -13.76 -7.34
C LYS A 317 -7.50 -14.66 -6.13
N ARG A 318 -8.38 -14.23 -5.24
CA ARG A 318 -8.78 -15.05 -4.11
C ARG A 318 -9.39 -16.36 -4.62
N ARG A 319 -8.84 -17.50 -4.20
CA ARG A 319 -9.47 -18.81 -4.48
C ARG A 319 -10.69 -18.93 -3.58
N PRO A 320 -11.85 -19.36 -4.11
CA PRO A 320 -12.98 -19.69 -3.24
C PRO A 320 -12.54 -20.75 -2.23
N ALA A 321 -13.01 -20.61 -0.98
CA ALA A 321 -12.85 -21.67 0.00
C ALA A 321 -13.58 -22.92 -0.53
N GLY A 322 -12.84 -24.00 -0.76
CA GLY A 322 -13.38 -25.29 -1.20
C GLY A 322 -14.19 -25.96 -0.13
#